data_316f941c587d4844ae432001c526e5c4
#
_entry.id   316f941c587d4844ae432001c526e5c4
#
_cell.length_a   1.000
_cell.length_b   1.000
_cell.length_c   1.000
_cell.angle_alpha   90.00
_cell.angle_beta   90.00
_cell.angle_gamma   90.00
#
_symmetry.space_group_name_H-M   'P 1'
#
loop_
_entity.id
_entity.type
_entity.pdbx_description
1 polymer ?
#
loop_
_entity_poly.entity_id
_entity_poly.type
_entity_poly.pdbx_seq_one_letter_code
_entity_poly.pdbx_strand_id
1 'polypeptide(L)'
;MENLAGRKIPAGRWEFIGFNLVTDFPFRLKDRARLDSGEFTIPEQFGGGILSLTGGWEEIPDWAAYARALPTIEEELAALPAPVDPGRAVYVIHGPPAGLGLDVARGGRPVGSPATTRFVESARPLLTLHGHIHESPEESGVWMSRLGRTVCIQPGQSAAGLTVVVGDLEKMTFDRRVLPVD
;
A
#
# COMPACT_ATOMS: atom_id res chain seq x y z
N MET A 1 19.75 -3.72 -8.60
CA MET A 1 18.44 -3.75 -7.89
C MET A 1 17.41 -3.16 -8.85
N GLU A 2 16.30 -3.84 -9.10
CA GLU A 2 15.24 -3.34 -9.97
C GLU A 2 14.12 -2.68 -9.16
N ASN A 3 13.62 -1.54 -9.65
CA ASN A 3 12.45 -0.89 -9.08
C ASN A 3 11.19 -1.62 -9.56
N LEU A 4 10.35 -2.08 -8.63
CA LEU A 4 9.14 -2.84 -8.93
C LEU A 4 7.91 -1.94 -9.25
N ALA A 5 7.94 -0.65 -8.89
CA ALA A 5 6.79 0.25 -9.03
C ALA A 5 6.23 0.30 -10.46
N GLY A 6 4.94 0.00 -10.64
CA GLY A 6 4.25 -0.06 -11.93
C GLY A 6 4.71 -1.21 -12.86
N ARG A 7 5.46 -2.19 -12.34
CA ARG A 7 6.08 -3.24 -13.14
C ARG A 7 5.70 -4.63 -12.64
N LYS A 8 5.81 -5.61 -13.54
CA LYS A 8 5.70 -7.03 -13.26
C LYS A 8 7.07 -7.69 -13.47
N ILE A 9 7.57 -8.41 -12.47
CA ILE A 9 8.86 -9.09 -12.48
C ILE A 9 8.64 -10.56 -12.11
N PRO A 10 9.03 -11.52 -12.96
CA PRO A 10 8.97 -12.93 -12.63
C PRO A 10 10.09 -13.33 -11.67
N ALA A 11 9.78 -14.20 -10.70
CA ALA A 11 10.75 -14.82 -9.81
C ALA A 11 10.40 -16.29 -9.62
N GLY A 12 11.09 -17.16 -10.35
CA GLY A 12 10.75 -18.57 -10.44
C GLY A 12 9.37 -18.77 -11.05
N ARG A 13 8.45 -19.41 -10.30
CA ARG A 13 7.06 -19.62 -10.73
C ARG A 13 6.11 -18.46 -10.34
N TRP A 14 6.59 -17.48 -9.58
CA TRP A 14 5.82 -16.37 -9.06
C TRP A 14 5.96 -15.12 -9.92
N GLU A 15 4.94 -14.28 -9.91
CA GLU A 15 4.96 -12.98 -10.56
C GLU A 15 4.78 -11.89 -9.49
N PHE A 16 5.77 -11.00 -9.36
CA PHE A 16 5.71 -9.85 -8.45
C PHE A 16 5.27 -8.61 -9.22
N ILE A 17 4.22 -7.93 -8.75
CA ILE A 17 3.70 -6.71 -9.36
C ILE A 17 3.70 -5.62 -8.29
N GLY A 18 4.34 -4.49 -8.57
CA GLY A 18 4.50 -3.41 -7.60
C GLY A 18 3.62 -2.22 -7.85
N PHE A 19 3.13 -1.63 -6.74
CA PHE A 19 2.36 -0.40 -6.73
C PHE A 19 2.76 0.44 -5.52
N ASN A 20 3.33 1.62 -5.74
CA ASN A 20 3.91 2.45 -4.68
C ASN A 20 3.16 3.76 -4.42
N LEU A 21 1.98 3.93 -5.02
CA LEU A 21 1.10 5.06 -4.74
C LEU A 21 0.23 4.74 -3.51
N VAL A 22 -0.21 5.78 -2.84
CA VAL A 22 -1.05 5.69 -1.64
C VAL A 22 -2.19 6.69 -1.71
N THR A 23 -3.28 6.37 -1.04
CA THR A 23 -4.42 7.29 -0.85
C THR A 23 -3.95 8.56 -0.14
N ASP A 24 -4.48 9.72 -0.54
CA ASP A 24 -4.09 11.01 0.01
C ASP A 24 -4.24 11.07 1.55
N PHE A 25 -3.32 11.80 2.16
CA PHE A 25 -3.15 11.93 3.59
C PHE A 25 -2.80 13.40 3.96
N PRO A 26 -2.92 13.81 5.25
CA PRO A 26 -2.77 15.22 5.66
C PRO A 26 -1.38 15.83 5.50
N PHE A 27 -0.32 15.01 5.42
CA PHE A 27 1.06 15.48 5.40
C PHE A 27 1.44 16.10 4.06
N ARG A 28 2.43 17.02 4.10
CA ARG A 28 2.80 17.86 2.96
C ARG A 28 3.44 17.12 1.79
N LEU A 29 4.26 16.08 2.03
CA LEU A 29 4.98 15.36 0.96
C LEU A 29 4.00 14.51 0.14
N LYS A 30 3.82 14.86 -1.14
CA LYS A 30 2.75 14.34 -2.00
C LYS A 30 3.21 13.48 -3.19
N ASP A 31 4.50 13.16 -3.29
CA ASP A 31 5.05 12.43 -4.44
C ASP A 31 4.27 11.16 -4.82
N ARG A 32 3.75 10.46 -3.82
CA ARG A 32 3.05 9.19 -3.98
C ARG A 32 1.55 9.26 -3.67
N ALA A 33 1.06 10.43 -3.23
CA ALA A 33 -0.34 10.63 -2.90
C ALA A 33 -1.21 10.72 -4.17
N ARG A 34 -2.38 10.06 -4.13
CA ARG A 34 -3.42 10.11 -5.15
C ARG A 34 -4.78 10.16 -4.48
N LEU A 35 -5.79 10.64 -5.17
CA LEU A 35 -7.16 10.38 -4.76
C LEU A 35 -7.45 8.89 -4.88
N ASP A 36 -8.22 8.32 -3.96
CA ASP A 36 -8.55 6.90 -4.00
C ASP A 36 -9.43 6.56 -5.19
N SER A 37 -10.45 7.40 -5.41
CA SER A 37 -11.38 7.38 -6.55
C SER A 37 -11.81 8.79 -6.90
N GLY A 38 -12.62 8.97 -7.94
CA GLY A 38 -13.16 10.27 -8.33
C GLY A 38 -14.07 10.93 -7.27
N GLU A 39 -14.66 10.13 -6.37
CA GLU A 39 -15.52 10.59 -5.28
C GLU A 39 -14.78 10.74 -3.93
N PHE A 40 -13.46 10.52 -3.91
CA PHE A 40 -12.67 10.58 -2.69
C PHE A 40 -12.67 11.98 -2.06
N THR A 41 -12.98 12.05 -0.77
CA THR A 41 -12.89 13.28 0.01
C THR A 41 -11.46 13.51 0.49
N ILE A 42 -10.84 14.59 0.02
CA ILE A 42 -9.50 14.97 0.44
C ILE A 42 -9.51 15.32 1.94
N PRO A 43 -8.66 14.70 2.77
CA PRO A 43 -8.57 15.03 4.18
C PRO A 43 -8.05 16.47 4.39
N GLU A 44 -8.35 17.06 5.55
CA GLU A 44 -7.77 18.35 5.94
C GLU A 44 -6.24 18.27 5.89
N GLN A 45 -5.63 19.24 5.20
CA GLN A 45 -4.19 19.25 4.96
C GLN A 45 -3.44 20.07 5.98
N PHE A 46 -2.27 19.61 6.41
CA PHE A 46 -1.37 20.33 7.34
C PHE A 46 -0.54 21.44 6.64
N GLY A 47 -1.03 21.98 5.55
CA GLY A 47 -0.40 23.02 4.74
C GLY A 47 -0.41 22.67 3.25
N GLY A 48 0.27 23.46 2.42
CA GLY A 48 0.40 23.21 0.98
C GLY A 48 1.14 21.89 0.69
N GLY A 49 0.82 21.25 -0.44
CA GLY A 49 1.55 20.07 -0.91
C GLY A 49 2.97 20.43 -1.32
N ILE A 50 3.88 19.47 -1.23
CA ILE A 50 5.23 19.54 -1.79
C ILE A 50 5.57 18.28 -2.59
N LEU A 51 6.29 18.45 -3.68
CA LEU A 51 6.87 17.36 -4.49
C LEU A 51 8.39 17.39 -4.40
N SER A 52 9.01 16.22 -4.33
CA SER A 52 10.46 16.08 -4.36
C SER A 52 10.99 16.30 -5.77
N LEU A 53 12.07 17.07 -5.89
CA LEU A 53 12.83 17.28 -7.11
C LEU A 53 14.29 16.88 -6.88
N THR A 54 15.06 16.73 -7.97
CA THR A 54 16.49 16.57 -7.87
C THR A 54 17.12 17.87 -7.32
N GLY A 55 17.57 17.80 -6.05
CA GLY A 55 18.20 18.92 -5.36
C GLY A 55 17.25 19.86 -4.61
N GLY A 56 15.97 19.49 -4.42
CA GLY A 56 15.03 20.35 -3.68
C GLY A 56 13.60 19.81 -3.65
N TRP A 57 12.67 20.73 -3.59
CA TRP A 57 11.22 20.43 -3.64
C TRP A 57 10.50 21.56 -4.39
N GLU A 58 9.30 21.27 -4.86
CA GLU A 58 8.35 22.22 -5.43
C GLU A 58 7.10 22.30 -4.54
N GLU A 59 6.62 23.50 -4.28
CA GLU A 59 5.36 23.71 -3.56
C GLU A 59 4.16 23.63 -4.52
N ILE A 60 3.12 22.93 -4.07
CA ILE A 60 1.82 22.84 -4.74
C ILE A 60 0.81 23.62 -3.88
N PRO A 61 0.55 24.89 -4.19
CA PRO A 61 -0.33 25.74 -3.37
C PRO A 61 -1.76 25.20 -3.29
N ASP A 62 -2.30 24.70 -4.41
CA ASP A 62 -3.61 24.05 -4.48
C ASP A 62 -3.44 22.56 -4.74
N TRP A 63 -3.18 21.81 -3.67
CA TRP A 63 -3.05 20.38 -3.74
C TRP A 63 -4.34 19.71 -4.26
N ALA A 64 -5.51 20.22 -3.88
CA ALA A 64 -6.78 19.62 -4.28
C ALA A 64 -7.00 19.70 -5.79
N ALA A 65 -6.71 20.84 -6.41
CA ALA A 65 -6.77 20.99 -7.87
C ALA A 65 -5.75 20.10 -8.57
N TYR A 66 -4.50 20.06 -8.05
CA TYR A 66 -3.42 19.24 -8.59
C TYR A 66 -3.77 17.75 -8.52
N ALA A 67 -4.23 17.25 -7.37
CA ALA A 67 -4.57 15.85 -7.16
C ALA A 67 -5.71 15.38 -8.08
N ARG A 68 -6.71 16.25 -8.37
CA ARG A 68 -7.80 15.93 -9.30
C ARG A 68 -7.36 15.84 -10.75
N ALA A 69 -6.22 16.40 -11.12
CA ALA A 69 -5.65 16.29 -12.46
C ALA A 69 -4.80 15.02 -12.66
N LEU A 70 -4.54 14.28 -11.59
CA LEU A 70 -3.79 13.02 -11.63
C LEU A 70 -4.75 11.82 -11.72
N PRO A 71 -4.32 10.69 -12.28
CA PRO A 71 -5.07 9.44 -12.18
C PRO A 71 -5.27 9.04 -10.70
N THR A 72 -6.43 8.48 -10.39
CA THR A 72 -6.77 7.96 -9.07
C THR A 72 -6.05 6.63 -8.77
N ILE A 73 -6.04 6.20 -7.49
CA ILE A 73 -5.55 4.85 -7.12
C ILE A 73 -6.29 3.76 -7.91
N GLU A 74 -7.61 3.93 -8.09
CA GLU A 74 -8.45 2.98 -8.83
C GLU A 74 -7.99 2.84 -10.30
N GLU A 75 -7.76 3.96 -10.98
CA GLU A 75 -7.30 3.99 -12.37
C GLU A 75 -5.87 3.45 -12.52
N GLU A 76 -4.98 3.84 -11.62
CA GLU A 76 -3.59 3.38 -11.61
C GLU A 76 -3.46 1.86 -11.32
N LEU A 77 -4.28 1.32 -10.40
CA LEU A 77 -4.33 -0.11 -10.13
C LEU A 77 -4.86 -0.88 -11.35
N ALA A 78 -5.88 -0.35 -12.04
CA ALA A 78 -6.45 -0.93 -13.25
C ALA A 78 -5.44 -0.95 -14.42
N ALA A 79 -4.49 -0.01 -14.44
CA ALA A 79 -3.45 0.09 -15.46
C ALA A 79 -2.23 -0.84 -15.22
N LEU A 80 -2.17 -1.52 -14.06
CA LEU A 80 -1.05 -2.43 -13.77
C LEU A 80 -0.98 -3.61 -14.74
N PRO A 81 0.23 -4.12 -15.04
CA PRO A 81 0.39 -5.32 -15.83
C PRO A 81 -0.34 -6.51 -15.20
N ALA A 82 -1.24 -7.14 -15.95
CA ALA A 82 -1.95 -8.32 -15.47
C ALA A 82 -1.00 -9.52 -15.30
N PRO A 83 -1.17 -10.36 -14.26
CA PRO A 83 -0.45 -11.61 -14.12
C PRO A 83 -0.95 -12.64 -15.15
N VAL A 84 -0.08 -13.58 -15.50
CA VAL A 84 -0.47 -14.74 -16.32
C VAL A 84 -1.40 -15.66 -15.52
N ASP A 85 -1.07 -15.85 -14.24
CA ASP A 85 -1.87 -16.65 -13.32
C ASP A 85 -2.06 -15.89 -11.98
N PRO A 86 -3.27 -15.39 -11.68
CA PRO A 86 -3.55 -14.76 -10.40
C PRO A 86 -3.21 -15.61 -9.17
N GLY A 87 -3.30 -16.94 -9.29
CA GLY A 87 -2.92 -17.88 -8.24
C GLY A 87 -1.42 -17.94 -7.96
N ARG A 88 -0.59 -17.28 -8.75
CA ARG A 88 0.86 -17.14 -8.59
C ARG A 88 1.31 -15.68 -8.50
N ALA A 89 0.36 -14.75 -8.45
CA ALA A 89 0.65 -13.33 -8.37
C ALA A 89 0.84 -12.89 -6.92
N VAL A 90 1.91 -12.14 -6.69
CA VAL A 90 2.21 -11.42 -5.44
C VAL A 90 2.22 -9.93 -5.75
N TYR A 91 1.21 -9.20 -5.26
CA TYR A 91 1.21 -7.76 -5.40
C TYR A 91 1.89 -7.10 -4.20
N VAL A 92 2.80 -6.18 -4.48
CA VAL A 92 3.46 -5.33 -3.48
C VAL A 92 2.86 -3.94 -3.60
N ILE A 93 1.78 -3.70 -2.85
CA ILE A 93 0.99 -2.47 -2.86
C ILE A 93 1.27 -1.71 -1.58
N HIS A 94 1.85 -0.50 -1.67
CA HIS A 94 2.28 0.21 -0.46
C HIS A 94 1.12 0.56 0.47
N GLY A 95 0.01 1.09 -0.06
CA GLY A 95 -1.20 1.38 0.73
C GLY A 95 -2.02 0.11 1.03
N PRO A 96 -2.42 -0.14 2.28
CA PRO A 96 -3.24 -1.31 2.62
C PRO A 96 -4.68 -1.16 2.13
N PRO A 97 -5.39 -2.28 1.88
CA PRO A 97 -6.83 -2.28 1.61
C PRO A 97 -7.61 -1.84 2.85
N ALA A 98 -8.74 -1.16 2.64
CA ALA A 98 -9.65 -0.75 3.69
C ALA A 98 -10.41 -1.92 4.30
N GLY A 99 -10.69 -1.86 5.60
CA GLY A 99 -11.66 -2.71 6.27
C GLY A 99 -11.18 -4.11 6.68
N LEU A 100 -9.85 -4.37 6.59
CA LEU A 100 -9.26 -5.64 6.99
C LEU A 100 -8.50 -5.58 8.34
N GLY A 101 -8.49 -4.44 9.02
CA GLY A 101 -7.70 -4.20 10.21
C GLY A 101 -6.19 -4.00 9.92
N LEU A 102 -5.80 -3.93 8.65
CA LEU A 102 -4.43 -3.69 8.19
C LEU A 102 -4.13 -2.20 7.98
N ASP A 103 -5.13 -1.36 8.17
CA ASP A 103 -5.19 0.04 7.78
C ASP A 103 -5.49 0.99 8.94
N VAL A 104 -5.26 0.54 10.17
CA VAL A 104 -5.65 1.29 11.37
C VAL A 104 -4.52 2.22 11.82
N ALA A 105 -4.72 3.51 11.63
CA ALA A 105 -3.84 4.54 12.14
C ALA A 105 -4.08 4.79 13.64
N ARG A 106 -3.15 5.54 14.26
CA ARG A 106 -3.20 5.87 15.69
C ARG A 106 -4.56 6.39 16.12
N GLY A 107 -5.04 5.88 17.27
CA GLY A 107 -6.36 6.17 17.81
C GLY A 107 -7.49 5.37 17.15
N GLY A 108 -7.19 4.25 16.51
CA GLY A 108 -8.19 3.35 15.96
C GLY A 108 -8.83 3.80 14.63
N ARG A 109 -8.24 4.82 13.97
CA ARG A 109 -8.82 5.41 12.75
C ARG A 109 -8.49 4.60 11.49
N PRO A 110 -9.49 4.07 10.75
CA PRO A 110 -9.24 3.39 9.48
C PRO A 110 -8.85 4.41 8.40
N VAL A 111 -7.77 4.13 7.66
CA VAL A 111 -7.22 5.01 6.60
C VAL A 111 -6.82 4.24 5.34
N GLY A 112 -7.28 3.01 5.19
CA GLY A 112 -6.99 2.17 4.03
C GLY A 112 -7.68 2.63 2.75
N SER A 113 -7.31 2.01 1.66
CA SER A 113 -7.81 2.29 0.31
C SER A 113 -8.99 1.38 -0.05
N PRO A 114 -10.21 1.92 -0.19
CA PRO A 114 -11.34 1.19 -0.78
C PRO A 114 -11.05 0.72 -2.22
N ALA A 115 -10.33 1.50 -3.01
CA ALA A 115 -9.93 1.11 -4.36
C ALA A 115 -9.01 -0.11 -4.35
N THR A 116 -8.03 -0.17 -3.42
CA THR A 116 -7.19 -1.36 -3.23
C THR A 116 -8.03 -2.57 -2.81
N THR A 117 -9.04 -2.39 -1.96
CA THR A 117 -9.95 -3.49 -1.58
C THR A 117 -10.67 -4.05 -2.80
N ARG A 118 -11.33 -3.19 -3.59
CA ARG A 118 -12.03 -3.61 -4.82
C ARG A 118 -11.09 -4.26 -5.84
N PHE A 119 -9.89 -3.73 -5.98
CA PHE A 119 -8.88 -4.32 -6.86
C PHE A 119 -8.51 -5.75 -6.43
N VAL A 120 -8.22 -5.97 -5.16
CA VAL A 120 -7.86 -7.30 -4.63
C VAL A 120 -9.02 -8.28 -4.76
N GLU A 121 -10.27 -7.85 -4.52
CA GLU A 121 -11.48 -8.66 -4.71
C GLU A 121 -11.66 -9.10 -6.16
N SER A 122 -11.38 -8.22 -7.11
CA SER A 122 -11.50 -8.49 -8.54
C SER A 122 -10.34 -9.34 -9.07
N ALA A 123 -9.09 -8.93 -8.78
CA ALA A 123 -7.88 -9.57 -9.30
C ALA A 123 -7.60 -10.93 -8.64
N ARG A 124 -8.03 -11.12 -7.38
CA ARG A 124 -7.88 -12.34 -6.58
C ARG A 124 -6.47 -12.93 -6.62
N PRO A 125 -5.43 -12.13 -6.34
CA PRO A 125 -4.07 -12.66 -6.34
C PRO A 125 -3.87 -13.68 -5.21
N LEU A 126 -2.73 -14.38 -5.23
CA LEU A 126 -2.33 -15.26 -4.15
C LEU A 126 -2.09 -14.48 -2.86
N LEU A 127 -1.32 -13.39 -2.96
CA LEU A 127 -0.82 -12.62 -1.84
C LEU A 127 -0.75 -11.13 -2.18
N THR A 128 -1.03 -10.28 -1.19
CA THR A 128 -0.69 -8.85 -1.24
C THR A 128 0.17 -8.47 -0.03
N LEU A 129 1.20 -7.67 -0.28
CA LEU A 129 2.12 -7.14 0.73
C LEU A 129 1.96 -5.63 0.82
N HIS A 130 1.77 -5.12 2.03
CA HIS A 130 1.47 -3.73 2.31
C HIS A 130 2.44 -3.11 3.31
N GLY A 131 2.43 -1.78 3.39
CA GLY A 131 3.16 -0.95 4.33
C GLY A 131 2.37 0.29 4.70
N HIS A 132 2.98 1.45 4.67
CA HIS A 132 2.42 2.78 4.85
C HIS A 132 1.93 3.10 6.28
N ILE A 133 1.04 2.29 6.84
CA ILE A 133 0.46 2.52 8.17
C ILE A 133 1.27 1.73 9.20
N HIS A 134 2.35 2.34 9.68
CA HIS A 134 3.36 1.67 10.49
C HIS A 134 2.79 1.11 11.81
N GLU A 135 1.89 1.84 12.43
CA GLU A 135 1.28 1.51 13.71
C GLU A 135 0.12 0.50 13.61
N SER A 136 -0.37 0.18 12.41
CA SER A 136 -1.61 -0.57 12.24
C SER A 136 -1.65 -1.90 13.03
N PRO A 137 -0.62 -2.76 13.01
CA PRO A 137 -0.65 -3.99 13.79
C PRO A 137 -0.64 -3.78 15.31
N GLU A 138 -0.12 -2.67 15.80
CA GLU A 138 -0.14 -2.32 17.22
C GLU A 138 -1.50 -1.77 17.65
N GLU A 139 -2.17 -1.01 16.79
CA GLU A 139 -3.50 -0.43 17.03
C GLU A 139 -4.63 -1.46 16.87
N SER A 140 -4.55 -2.33 15.88
CA SER A 140 -5.61 -3.29 15.54
C SER A 140 -5.40 -4.70 16.08
N GLY A 141 -4.16 -5.07 16.40
CA GLY A 141 -3.75 -6.44 16.68
C GLY A 141 -3.66 -7.33 15.42
N VAL A 142 -3.86 -6.78 14.22
CA VAL A 142 -3.91 -7.53 12.95
C VAL A 142 -2.76 -7.12 12.03
N TRP A 143 -1.89 -8.06 11.68
CA TRP A 143 -0.82 -7.89 10.71
C TRP A 143 -1.00 -8.72 9.43
N MET A 144 -1.91 -9.71 9.48
CA MET A 144 -2.28 -10.57 8.35
C MET A 144 -3.79 -10.80 8.39
N SER A 145 -4.42 -10.70 7.23
CA SER A 145 -5.86 -10.90 7.06
C SER A 145 -6.15 -11.60 5.73
N ARG A 146 -7.41 -11.90 5.44
CA ARG A 146 -7.84 -12.49 4.17
C ARG A 146 -8.96 -11.68 3.53
N LEU A 147 -8.87 -11.54 2.22
CA LEU A 147 -9.92 -10.99 1.37
C LEU A 147 -10.27 -12.05 0.31
N GLY A 148 -11.36 -12.76 0.53
CA GLY A 148 -11.65 -13.97 -0.23
C GLY A 148 -10.55 -15.02 -0.06
N ARG A 149 -9.93 -15.42 -1.18
CA ARG A 149 -8.79 -16.36 -1.15
C ARG A 149 -7.43 -15.69 -0.96
N THR A 150 -7.35 -14.39 -1.15
CA THR A 150 -6.09 -13.63 -1.08
C THR A 150 -5.65 -13.44 0.36
N VAL A 151 -4.40 -13.72 0.66
CA VAL A 151 -3.76 -13.32 1.92
C VAL A 151 -3.25 -11.89 1.78
N CYS A 152 -3.54 -11.03 2.77
CA CYS A 152 -3.07 -9.64 2.81
C CYS A 152 -2.19 -9.48 4.06
N ILE A 153 -0.97 -8.94 3.89
CA ILE A 153 0.01 -8.79 4.95
C ILE A 153 0.45 -7.34 5.08
N GLN A 154 0.36 -6.80 6.28
CA GLN A 154 0.87 -5.48 6.68
C GLN A 154 1.71 -5.67 7.96
N PRO A 155 3.04 -5.77 7.87
CA PRO A 155 3.88 -6.05 9.03
C PRO A 155 3.89 -4.94 10.07
N GLY A 156 3.60 -3.71 9.67
CA GLY A 156 3.82 -2.53 10.51
C GLY A 156 5.29 -2.27 10.78
N GLN A 157 5.54 -1.39 11.75
CA GLN A 157 6.88 -1.10 12.24
C GLN A 157 6.82 -0.93 13.75
N SER A 158 7.65 -1.67 14.47
CA SER A 158 7.77 -1.56 15.92
C SER A 158 8.85 -0.57 16.34
N ALA A 159 8.62 0.16 17.43
CA ALA A 159 9.65 0.96 18.07
C ALA A 159 10.76 0.10 18.72
N ALA A 160 10.49 -1.19 18.95
CA ALA A 160 11.43 -2.12 19.58
C ALA A 160 12.47 -2.70 18.62
N GLY A 161 12.35 -2.48 17.30
CA GLY A 161 13.30 -3.00 16.32
C GLY A 161 12.74 -3.13 14.91
N LEU A 162 13.53 -3.77 14.04
CA LEU A 162 13.16 -4.02 12.67
C LEU A 162 12.06 -5.09 12.60
N THR A 163 10.88 -4.71 12.10
CA THR A 163 9.79 -5.66 11.87
C THR A 163 9.93 -6.30 10.49
N VAL A 164 9.95 -7.62 10.45
CA VAL A 164 10.03 -8.43 9.24
C VAL A 164 8.96 -9.51 9.21
N VAL A 165 8.57 -9.91 8.01
CA VAL A 165 7.77 -11.12 7.80
C VAL A 165 8.58 -12.11 6.98
N VAL A 166 8.73 -13.32 7.50
CA VAL A 166 9.34 -14.46 6.79
C VAL A 166 8.22 -15.38 6.34
N GLY A 167 8.20 -15.75 5.08
CA GLY A 167 7.12 -16.57 4.54
C GLY A 167 7.56 -17.62 3.55
N ASP A 168 6.76 -18.67 3.46
CA ASP A 168 6.85 -19.73 2.45
C ASP A 168 5.61 -19.64 1.55
N LEU A 169 5.81 -19.24 0.30
CA LEU A 169 4.74 -19.04 -0.68
C LEU A 169 4.12 -20.37 -1.17
N GLU A 170 4.85 -21.48 -1.09
CA GLU A 170 4.31 -22.80 -1.45
C GLU A 170 3.34 -23.31 -0.38
N LYS A 171 3.69 -23.10 0.89
CA LYS A 171 2.89 -23.53 2.04
C LYS A 171 1.91 -22.46 2.51
N MET A 172 2.03 -21.24 2.00
CA MET A 172 1.27 -20.06 2.46
C MET A 172 1.33 -19.89 3.98
N THR A 173 2.53 -20.04 4.54
CA THR A 173 2.82 -19.84 5.96
C THR A 173 3.71 -18.62 6.16
N PHE A 174 3.38 -17.78 7.16
CA PHE A 174 4.04 -16.52 7.41
C PHE A 174 4.29 -16.36 8.90
N ASP A 175 5.43 -15.78 9.25
CA ASP A 175 5.86 -15.50 10.62
C ASP A 175 6.33 -14.04 10.72
N ARG A 176 5.71 -13.26 11.61
CA ARG A 176 6.08 -11.86 11.87
C ARG A 176 7.04 -11.80 13.06
N ARG A 177 8.18 -11.17 12.85
CA ARG A 177 9.23 -11.02 13.86
C ARG A 177 9.61 -9.56 14.03
N VAL A 178 9.97 -9.21 15.26
CA VAL A 178 10.64 -7.95 15.58
C VAL A 178 12.09 -8.30 15.97
N LEU A 179 13.03 -7.86 15.14
CA LEU A 179 14.46 -8.09 15.35
C LEU A 179 15.00 -6.86 16.08
N PRO A 180 15.69 -7.04 17.26
CA PRO A 180 16.31 -5.92 17.93
C PRO A 180 17.33 -5.22 17.01
N VAL A 181 17.42 -3.92 17.10
CA VAL A 181 18.49 -3.11 16.48
C VAL A 181 19.40 -2.67 17.61
N ASP A 182 20.68 -3.04 17.49
CA ASP A 182 21.73 -2.64 18.41
C ASP A 182 22.09 -1.15 18.24
#